data_66c2b5b58409ef2fe1f3e0ff04b31408
#
_entry.id   66c2b5b58409ef2fe1f3e0ff04b31408
#
_cell.length_a   1.000
_cell.length_b   1.000
_cell.length_c   1.000
_cell.angle_alpha   90.00
_cell.angle_beta   90.00
_cell.angle_gamma   90.00
#
_symmetry.space_group_name_H-M   'P 1'
#
loop_
_entity.id
_entity.type
_entity.pdbx_description
1 polymer ?
#
loop_
_entity_poly.entity_id
_entity_poly.type
_entity_poly.pdbx_seq_one_letter_code
_entity_poly.pdbx_strand_id
1 'polypeptide(L)'
;MTNKHFDLIVVGGGILGTFHAYHALLAGKTVLQLEKDNYPVGATVRNFGQVVPSGMEAEWFEYGVAGLEIYKSIQQEFDISVRNNGSVYIASDADEQTLIHELKAHYDTLGYETELLGQAAILNKYPAIKPAYAKEAIFFPQEISVEPELMIHRLQQYMQTKFKNYQLHYNSPVTACQRKGNGVEVGLKNNSVLFTGGKAVICNGYEFKLLYPELFSESGIVVSKLQMMRTVPMADVKLSGNILTGLTTRRYESFEHYCPSFQSIKTPEHYEELKKWGIHILFKQAADNSIIIGDSHVYADVNHFDDLGFDLSHHINELMLEEAARIVDFDVRKLQTTWAGFYPQHPTKHIVTYDLDDCIHIRTAIGGKGMTASAGYAAESIKNIFS
;
A
#
# COMPACT_ATOMS: atom_id res chain seq x y z
N MET A 1 3.98 36.83 -13.91
CA MET A 1 3.74 35.89 -12.79
C MET A 1 5.02 35.83 -11.99
N THR A 2 5.01 36.14 -10.70
CA THR A 2 6.20 36.03 -9.84
C THR A 2 6.61 34.56 -9.80
N ASN A 3 7.82 34.27 -10.27
CA ASN A 3 8.42 32.92 -10.20
C ASN A 3 8.57 32.56 -8.71
N LYS A 4 7.56 31.89 -8.14
CA LYS A 4 7.62 31.45 -6.74
C LYS A 4 8.61 30.28 -6.67
N HIS A 5 9.64 30.42 -5.87
CA HIS A 5 10.61 29.38 -5.61
C HIS A 5 10.15 28.54 -4.42
N PHE A 6 10.27 27.19 -4.52
CA PHE A 6 9.93 26.25 -3.46
C PHE A 6 11.21 25.56 -2.96
N ASP A 7 11.25 25.17 -1.70
CA ASP A 7 12.35 24.35 -1.19
C ASP A 7 12.26 22.94 -1.79
N LEU A 8 11.04 22.42 -1.95
CA LEU A 8 10.77 21.10 -2.51
C LEU A 8 9.60 21.14 -3.52
N ILE A 9 9.81 20.49 -4.66
CA ILE A 9 8.75 20.15 -5.60
C ILE A 9 8.52 18.64 -5.55
N VAL A 10 7.31 18.19 -5.23
CA VAL A 10 6.92 16.77 -5.22
C VAL A 10 6.09 16.48 -6.47
N VAL A 11 6.52 15.52 -7.27
CA VAL A 11 5.80 15.03 -8.44
C VAL A 11 5.09 13.73 -8.09
N GLY A 12 3.76 13.77 -8.10
CA GLY A 12 2.87 12.69 -7.73
C GLY A 12 2.07 12.98 -6.47
N GLY A 13 0.74 12.83 -6.57
CA GLY A 13 -0.23 13.04 -5.47
C GLY A 13 -0.61 11.77 -4.73
N GLY A 14 0.04 10.62 -5.03
CA GLY A 14 -0.16 9.37 -4.33
C GLY A 14 0.41 9.39 -2.91
N ILE A 15 0.24 8.29 -2.18
CA ILE A 15 0.60 8.19 -0.76
C ILE A 15 2.08 8.48 -0.50
N LEU A 16 2.97 7.96 -1.33
CA LEU A 16 4.41 8.14 -1.17
C LEU A 16 4.81 9.60 -1.35
N GLY A 17 4.34 10.27 -2.42
CA GLY A 17 4.60 11.69 -2.66
C GLY A 17 3.97 12.58 -1.59
N THR A 18 2.75 12.27 -1.15
CA THR A 18 2.05 13.07 -0.13
C THR A 18 2.77 13.01 1.22
N PHE A 19 3.30 11.85 1.64
CA PHE A 19 4.10 11.81 2.87
C PHE A 19 5.49 12.46 2.73
N HIS A 20 6.12 12.42 1.56
CA HIS A 20 7.31 13.24 1.33
C HIS A 20 7.01 14.74 1.48
N ALA A 21 5.90 15.21 0.89
CA ALA A 21 5.44 16.58 1.08
C ALA A 21 5.17 16.90 2.57
N TYR A 22 4.47 16.00 3.28
CA TYR A 22 4.14 16.15 4.69
C TYR A 22 5.38 16.33 5.57
N HIS A 23 6.37 15.45 5.42
CA HIS A 23 7.60 15.53 6.22
C HIS A 23 8.47 16.74 5.87
N ALA A 24 8.50 17.15 4.61
CA ALA A 24 9.18 18.40 4.23
C ALA A 24 8.50 19.63 4.87
N LEU A 25 7.17 19.65 4.94
CA LEU A 25 6.40 20.70 5.62
C LEU A 25 6.66 20.71 7.13
N LEU A 26 6.73 19.55 7.77
CA LEU A 26 7.12 19.43 9.18
C LEU A 26 8.54 19.96 9.44
N ALA A 27 9.45 19.82 8.47
CA ALA A 27 10.80 20.38 8.50
C ALA A 27 10.84 21.88 8.12
N GLY A 28 9.68 22.57 8.03
CA GLY A 28 9.56 23.98 7.75
C GLY A 28 9.78 24.39 6.29
N LYS A 29 9.87 23.43 5.36
CA LYS A 29 10.13 23.70 3.94
C LYS A 29 8.88 24.22 3.24
N THR A 30 9.07 25.05 2.21
CA THR A 30 8.02 25.42 1.27
C THR A 30 7.85 24.33 0.23
N VAL A 31 6.63 23.79 0.05
CA VAL A 31 6.37 22.62 -0.79
C VAL A 31 5.33 22.92 -1.87
N LEU A 32 5.67 22.53 -3.11
CA LEU A 32 4.71 22.40 -4.21
C LEU A 32 4.55 20.92 -4.53
N GLN A 33 3.32 20.41 -4.49
CA GLN A 33 2.99 19.06 -4.94
C GLN A 33 2.18 19.12 -6.23
N LEU A 34 2.56 18.32 -7.23
CA LEU A 34 1.98 18.29 -8.56
C LEU A 34 1.41 16.89 -8.85
N GLU A 35 0.11 16.79 -9.06
CA GLU A 35 -0.58 15.57 -9.47
C GLU A 35 -1.07 15.72 -10.92
N LYS A 36 -0.80 14.71 -11.76
CA LYS A 36 -1.16 14.74 -13.20
C LYS A 36 -2.66 14.69 -13.46
N ASP A 37 -3.38 13.95 -12.60
CA ASP A 37 -4.82 13.73 -12.70
C ASP A 37 -5.59 14.76 -11.85
N ASN A 38 -6.91 14.76 -11.97
CA ASN A 38 -7.79 15.62 -11.15
C ASN A 38 -7.88 15.17 -9.68
N TYR A 39 -7.39 13.97 -9.37
CA TYR A 39 -7.17 13.38 -8.03
C TYR A 39 -6.27 12.13 -8.19
N PRO A 40 -5.68 11.61 -7.11
CA PRO A 40 -4.88 10.38 -7.19
C PRO A 40 -5.73 9.18 -7.62
N VAL A 41 -5.38 8.53 -8.72
CA VAL A 41 -6.13 7.39 -9.30
C VAL A 41 -5.31 6.10 -9.35
N GLY A 42 -4.05 6.14 -8.92
CA GLY A 42 -3.11 5.02 -8.97
C GLY A 42 -3.28 4.01 -7.83
N ALA A 43 -2.20 3.31 -7.49
CA ALA A 43 -2.14 2.26 -6.48
C ALA A 43 -2.72 2.69 -5.11
N THR A 44 -2.54 3.96 -4.74
CA THR A 44 -2.98 4.52 -3.46
C THR A 44 -4.46 4.32 -3.17
N VAL A 45 -5.32 4.40 -4.18
CA VAL A 45 -6.79 4.29 -4.02
C VAL A 45 -7.34 2.95 -4.48
N ARG A 46 -6.49 2.03 -4.92
CA ARG A 46 -6.88 0.73 -5.49
C ARG A 46 -6.45 -0.46 -4.64
N ASN A 47 -6.21 -0.24 -3.35
CA ASN A 47 -5.80 -1.24 -2.37
C ASN A 47 -6.85 -1.39 -1.25
N PHE A 48 -6.60 -2.30 -0.31
CA PHE A 48 -7.50 -2.56 0.83
C PHE A 48 -7.58 -1.40 1.84
N GLY A 49 -6.54 -0.57 1.93
CA GLY A 49 -6.40 0.39 3.02
C GLY A 49 -5.99 -0.25 4.34
N GLN A 50 -5.26 -1.33 4.28
CA GLN A 50 -4.68 -1.99 5.45
C GLN A 50 -3.32 -1.36 5.76
N VAL A 51 -3.07 -1.07 7.04
CA VAL A 51 -1.79 -0.59 7.55
C VAL A 51 -1.31 -1.65 8.54
N VAL A 52 -0.51 -2.58 8.04
CA VAL A 52 -0.16 -3.85 8.66
C VAL A 52 1.36 -4.06 8.69
N PRO A 53 2.08 -3.42 9.63
CA PRO A 53 3.52 -3.63 9.80
C PRO A 53 3.89 -5.09 9.98
N SER A 54 3.02 -5.89 10.60
CA SER A 54 3.23 -7.32 10.85
C SER A 54 3.44 -8.18 9.59
N GLY A 55 3.13 -7.65 8.42
CA GLY A 55 3.40 -8.31 7.13
C GLY A 55 4.80 -8.03 6.55
N MET A 56 5.61 -7.18 7.19
CA MET A 56 6.87 -6.66 6.67
C MET A 56 8.06 -7.18 7.48
N GLU A 57 9.25 -7.03 6.90
CA GLU A 57 10.51 -7.45 7.52
C GLU A 57 11.47 -6.27 7.78
N ALA A 58 12.43 -6.48 8.68
CA ALA A 58 13.57 -5.61 8.97
C ALA A 58 13.17 -4.13 9.10
N GLU A 59 13.90 -3.23 8.43
CA GLU A 59 13.64 -1.78 8.46
C GLU A 59 12.24 -1.40 7.94
N TRP A 60 11.64 -2.22 7.07
CA TRP A 60 10.29 -1.95 6.54
C TRP A 60 9.21 -2.17 7.59
N PHE A 61 9.41 -3.12 8.50
CA PHE A 61 8.59 -3.24 9.69
C PHE A 61 8.68 -1.97 10.55
N GLU A 62 9.89 -1.44 10.78
CA GLU A 62 10.09 -0.21 11.55
C GLU A 62 9.42 1.00 10.89
N TYR A 63 9.55 1.15 9.55
CA TYR A 63 8.82 2.18 8.80
C TYR A 63 7.29 2.00 8.91
N GLY A 64 6.81 0.77 8.92
CA GLY A 64 5.40 0.46 9.13
C GLY A 64 4.91 0.88 10.51
N VAL A 65 5.66 0.56 11.55
CA VAL A 65 5.35 0.96 12.95
C VAL A 65 5.36 2.47 13.09
N ALA A 66 6.38 3.15 12.57
CA ALA A 66 6.40 4.61 12.53
C ALA A 66 5.22 5.18 11.75
N GLY A 67 4.84 4.52 10.65
CA GLY A 67 3.66 4.86 9.86
C GLY A 67 2.37 4.81 10.66
N LEU A 68 2.16 3.74 11.46
CA LEU A 68 0.98 3.63 12.35
C LEU A 68 0.84 4.83 13.26
N GLU A 69 1.92 5.26 13.90
CA GLU A 69 1.91 6.38 14.83
C GLU A 69 1.63 7.72 14.11
N ILE A 70 2.17 7.90 12.89
CA ILE A 70 1.89 9.07 12.06
C ILE A 70 0.40 9.12 11.67
N TYR A 71 -0.18 8.00 11.21
CA TYR A 71 -1.60 7.93 10.87
C TYR A 71 -2.48 8.25 12.07
N LYS A 72 -2.20 7.64 13.24
CA LYS A 72 -2.96 7.87 14.47
C LYS A 72 -2.84 9.32 14.96
N SER A 73 -1.65 9.90 14.88
CA SER A 73 -1.41 11.30 15.26
C SER A 73 -2.20 12.27 14.38
N ILE A 74 -2.18 12.07 13.06
CA ILE A 74 -2.97 12.91 12.13
C ILE A 74 -4.46 12.72 12.40
N GLN A 75 -4.93 11.50 12.64
CA GLN A 75 -6.33 11.20 12.95
C GLN A 75 -6.83 11.92 14.20
N GLN A 76 -5.99 12.14 15.20
CA GLN A 76 -6.35 12.91 16.40
C GLN A 76 -6.61 14.39 16.10
N GLU A 77 -5.94 14.96 15.09
CA GLU A 77 -6.10 16.35 14.70
C GLU A 77 -7.16 16.52 13.61
N PHE A 78 -7.27 15.57 12.70
CA PHE A 78 -8.14 15.63 11.52
C PHE A 78 -8.54 14.23 11.08
N ASP A 79 -9.83 13.98 10.90
CA ASP A 79 -10.34 12.68 10.50
C ASP A 79 -9.87 12.32 9.07
N ILE A 80 -8.90 11.41 8.98
CA ILE A 80 -8.41 10.81 7.74
C ILE A 80 -8.90 9.36 7.55
N SER A 81 -10.01 9.00 8.16
CA SER A 81 -10.65 7.67 8.11
C SER A 81 -9.89 6.52 8.80
N VAL A 82 -8.99 6.80 9.72
CA VAL A 82 -8.30 5.75 10.49
C VAL A 82 -9.27 5.03 11.42
N ARG A 83 -9.22 3.70 11.40
CA ARG A 83 -9.93 2.84 12.31
C ARG A 83 -8.95 1.92 13.04
N ASN A 84 -8.98 1.99 14.38
CA ASN A 84 -8.17 1.14 15.27
C ASN A 84 -8.91 -0.19 15.48
N ASN A 85 -8.86 -1.07 14.50
CA ASN A 85 -9.65 -2.31 14.48
C ASN A 85 -8.81 -3.59 14.36
N GLY A 86 -7.48 -3.45 14.33
CA GLY A 86 -6.52 -4.54 14.35
C GLY A 86 -6.42 -5.31 13.04
N SER A 87 -5.49 -6.27 13.04
CA SER A 87 -5.30 -7.22 11.94
C SER A 87 -5.24 -8.63 12.49
N VAL A 88 -5.72 -9.60 11.73
CA VAL A 88 -5.71 -11.01 12.10
C VAL A 88 -5.23 -11.86 10.93
N TYR A 89 -4.28 -12.78 11.18
CA TYR A 89 -3.91 -13.84 10.26
C TYR A 89 -4.51 -15.14 10.74
N ILE A 90 -5.41 -15.73 9.94
CA ILE A 90 -6.15 -16.93 10.30
C ILE A 90 -5.50 -18.14 9.62
N ALA A 91 -4.99 -19.05 10.43
CA ALA A 91 -4.45 -20.33 10.00
C ALA A 91 -5.57 -21.35 9.74
N SER A 92 -5.48 -22.07 8.62
CA SER A 92 -6.45 -23.09 8.19
C SER A 92 -5.92 -24.52 8.31
N ASP A 93 -4.61 -24.68 8.49
CA ASP A 93 -3.97 -25.98 8.63
C ASP A 93 -2.80 -25.93 9.66
N ALA A 94 -2.16 -27.09 9.87
CA ALA A 94 -1.08 -27.24 10.86
C ALA A 94 0.21 -26.49 10.47
N ASP A 95 0.53 -26.39 9.18
CA ASP A 95 1.69 -25.65 8.72
C ASP A 95 1.51 -24.16 9.01
N GLU A 96 0.33 -23.62 8.70
CA GLU A 96 0.00 -22.22 8.96
C GLU A 96 -0.05 -21.92 10.47
N GLN A 97 -0.54 -22.87 11.31
CA GLN A 97 -0.47 -22.74 12.77
C GLN A 97 1.00 -22.64 13.24
N THR A 98 1.86 -23.48 12.72
CA THR A 98 3.31 -23.40 13.04
C THR A 98 3.88 -22.03 12.71
N LEU A 99 3.57 -21.50 11.53
CA LEU A 99 4.05 -20.19 11.10
C LEU A 99 3.57 -19.05 12.02
N ILE A 100 2.29 -19.04 12.41
CA ILE A 100 1.79 -17.97 13.30
C ILE A 100 2.39 -18.05 14.71
N HIS A 101 2.73 -19.24 15.22
CA HIS A 101 3.44 -19.39 16.48
C HIS A 101 4.89 -18.89 16.40
N GLU A 102 5.59 -19.22 15.32
CA GLU A 102 6.95 -18.73 15.08
C GLU A 102 6.98 -17.21 14.92
N LEU A 103 6.05 -16.66 14.17
CA LEU A 103 5.91 -15.22 13.97
C LEU A 103 5.60 -14.51 15.31
N LYS A 104 4.71 -15.09 16.13
CA LYS A 104 4.44 -14.57 17.47
C LYS A 104 5.69 -14.54 18.32
N ALA A 105 6.43 -15.64 18.37
CA ALA A 105 7.68 -15.71 19.15
C ALA A 105 8.66 -14.61 18.73
N HIS A 106 8.75 -14.30 17.43
CA HIS A 106 9.57 -13.20 16.94
C HIS A 106 9.07 -11.84 17.46
N TYR A 107 7.77 -11.52 17.26
CA TYR A 107 7.23 -10.22 17.69
C TYR A 107 7.22 -10.00 19.19
N ASP A 108 7.10 -11.08 19.98
CA ASP A 108 7.26 -11.01 21.43
C ASP A 108 8.66 -10.48 21.82
N THR A 109 9.72 -10.82 21.07
CA THR A 109 11.08 -10.30 21.30
C THR A 109 11.22 -8.82 21.00
N LEU A 110 10.38 -8.30 20.11
CA LEU A 110 10.35 -6.88 19.74
C LEU A 110 9.38 -6.05 20.61
N GLY A 111 8.61 -6.71 21.49
CA GLY A 111 7.55 -6.04 22.26
C GLY A 111 6.40 -5.54 21.38
N TYR A 112 6.23 -6.08 20.17
CA TYR A 112 5.10 -5.77 19.30
C TYR A 112 3.90 -6.62 19.70
N GLU A 113 2.83 -5.99 20.18
CA GLU A 113 1.71 -6.67 20.81
C GLU A 113 1.03 -7.68 19.87
N THR A 114 0.86 -8.91 20.38
CA THR A 114 0.24 -10.01 19.63
C THR A 114 -0.61 -10.88 20.57
N GLU A 115 -1.69 -11.43 20.04
CA GLU A 115 -2.57 -12.37 20.73
C GLU A 115 -2.82 -13.60 19.86
N LEU A 116 -2.67 -14.81 20.43
CA LEU A 116 -3.14 -16.05 19.77
C LEU A 116 -4.61 -16.27 20.09
N LEU A 117 -5.41 -16.49 19.09
CA LEU A 117 -6.83 -16.76 19.19
C LEU A 117 -7.10 -18.21 18.78
N GLY A 118 -7.57 -19.03 19.72
CA GLY A 118 -8.13 -20.34 19.39
C GLY A 118 -9.46 -20.21 18.61
N GLN A 119 -9.89 -21.30 17.99
CA GLN A 119 -11.08 -21.32 17.11
C GLN A 119 -12.31 -20.63 17.72
N ALA A 120 -12.64 -20.92 18.98
CA ALA A 120 -13.82 -20.33 19.64
C ALA A 120 -13.70 -18.79 19.75
N ALA A 121 -12.50 -18.26 20.03
CA ALA A 121 -12.25 -16.82 20.10
C ALA A 121 -12.35 -16.18 18.71
N ILE A 122 -11.83 -16.84 17.68
CA ILE A 122 -11.96 -16.39 16.29
C ILE A 122 -13.43 -16.26 15.90
N LEU A 123 -14.23 -17.30 16.11
CA LEU A 123 -15.65 -17.32 15.73
C LEU A 123 -16.49 -16.32 16.52
N ASN A 124 -16.12 -16.06 17.77
CA ASN A 124 -16.78 -15.01 18.56
C ASN A 124 -16.44 -13.60 18.03
N LYS A 125 -15.18 -13.36 17.66
CA LYS A 125 -14.72 -12.05 17.15
C LYS A 125 -15.12 -11.82 15.69
N TYR A 126 -15.12 -12.88 14.89
CA TYR A 126 -15.38 -12.88 13.45
C TYR A 126 -16.45 -13.93 13.10
N PRO A 127 -17.72 -13.70 13.46
CA PRO A 127 -18.78 -14.69 13.29
C PRO A 127 -19.07 -15.09 11.84
N ALA A 128 -18.61 -14.28 10.88
CA ALA A 128 -18.71 -14.58 9.46
C ALA A 128 -17.62 -15.53 8.93
N ILE A 129 -16.65 -15.93 9.75
CA ILE A 129 -15.63 -16.93 9.36
C ILE A 129 -16.18 -18.33 9.61
N LYS A 130 -16.02 -19.22 8.63
CA LYS A 130 -16.45 -20.60 8.72
C LYS A 130 -15.63 -21.40 9.75
N PRO A 131 -16.27 -22.16 10.65
CA PRO A 131 -15.56 -23.01 11.63
C PRO A 131 -14.63 -24.04 10.95
N ALA A 132 -15.01 -24.53 9.78
CA ALA A 132 -14.21 -25.51 9.04
C ALA A 132 -12.87 -24.94 8.56
N TYR A 133 -12.82 -23.63 8.32
CA TYR A 133 -11.61 -22.94 7.89
C TYR A 133 -10.69 -22.56 9.07
N ALA A 134 -11.24 -21.90 10.09
CA ALA A 134 -10.46 -21.36 11.18
C ALA A 134 -9.92 -22.45 12.12
N LYS A 135 -8.63 -22.58 12.26
CA LYS A 135 -7.98 -23.42 13.28
C LYS A 135 -7.47 -22.59 14.45
N GLU A 136 -6.67 -21.62 14.14
CA GLU A 136 -6.04 -20.70 15.07
C GLU A 136 -5.75 -19.38 14.36
N ALA A 137 -5.45 -18.30 15.08
CA ALA A 137 -5.08 -17.03 14.48
C ALA A 137 -4.09 -16.26 15.36
N ILE A 138 -3.29 -15.39 14.73
CA ILE A 138 -2.53 -14.35 15.43
C ILE A 138 -3.19 -13.00 15.15
N PHE A 139 -3.47 -12.25 16.21
CA PHE A 139 -4.12 -10.93 16.17
C PHE A 139 -3.16 -9.84 16.63
N PHE A 140 -3.16 -8.71 15.91
CA PHE A 140 -2.36 -7.52 16.15
C PHE A 140 -3.30 -6.34 16.45
N PRO A 141 -3.55 -6.03 17.75
CA PRO A 141 -4.58 -5.06 18.14
C PRO A 141 -4.27 -3.62 17.72
N GLN A 142 -2.98 -3.26 17.64
CA GLN A 142 -2.51 -1.91 17.34
C GLN A 142 -2.60 -1.52 15.87
N GLU A 143 -2.77 -2.47 14.96
CA GLU A 143 -2.85 -2.23 13.53
C GLU A 143 -4.17 -1.58 13.13
N ILE A 144 -4.17 -0.90 12.00
CA ILE A 144 -5.28 -0.04 11.60
C ILE A 144 -5.73 -0.33 10.17
N SER A 145 -6.92 0.17 9.85
CA SER A 145 -7.37 0.31 8.47
C SER A 145 -7.82 1.73 8.16
N VAL A 146 -7.81 2.08 6.87
CA VAL A 146 -8.30 3.35 6.33
C VAL A 146 -9.22 3.08 5.14
N GLU A 147 -10.01 4.09 4.74
CA GLU A 147 -10.64 4.09 3.42
C GLU A 147 -9.67 4.78 2.44
N PRO A 148 -9.02 4.06 1.53
CA PRO A 148 -7.85 4.59 0.78
C PRO A 148 -8.13 5.88 0.02
N GLU A 149 -9.25 5.92 -0.71
CA GLU A 149 -9.65 7.09 -1.47
C GLU A 149 -9.96 8.27 -0.56
N LEU A 150 -10.75 8.03 0.49
CA LEU A 150 -11.11 9.06 1.46
C LEU A 150 -9.88 9.55 2.24
N MET A 151 -9.01 8.63 2.63
CA MET A 151 -7.80 8.93 3.40
C MET A 151 -6.88 9.88 2.64
N ILE A 152 -6.56 9.60 1.38
CA ILE A 152 -5.60 10.44 0.64
C ILE A 152 -6.14 11.85 0.41
N HIS A 153 -7.43 11.99 0.09
CA HIS A 153 -8.05 13.30 -0.07
C HIS A 153 -8.07 14.10 1.24
N ARG A 154 -8.44 13.47 2.34
CA ARG A 154 -8.49 14.10 3.65
C ARG A 154 -7.09 14.45 4.17
N LEU A 155 -6.10 13.60 3.93
CA LEU A 155 -4.71 13.90 4.26
C LEU A 155 -4.22 15.16 3.53
N GLN A 156 -4.48 15.24 2.23
CA GLN A 156 -4.13 16.43 1.43
C GLN A 156 -4.89 17.69 1.90
N GLN A 157 -6.17 17.56 2.22
CA GLN A 157 -6.98 18.64 2.80
C GLN A 157 -6.43 19.10 4.17
N TYR A 158 -6.08 18.16 5.04
CA TYR A 158 -5.44 18.45 6.32
C TYR A 158 -4.15 19.25 6.12
N MET A 159 -3.29 18.81 5.18
CA MET A 159 -2.04 19.50 4.89
C MET A 159 -2.27 20.93 4.37
N GLN A 160 -3.24 21.14 3.47
CA GLN A 160 -3.60 22.47 2.97
C GLN A 160 -4.14 23.38 4.07
N THR A 161 -4.83 22.83 5.06
CA THR A 161 -5.37 23.59 6.20
C THR A 161 -4.28 23.92 7.22
N LYS A 162 -3.40 22.98 7.51
CA LYS A 162 -2.38 23.09 8.56
C LYS A 162 -1.17 23.92 8.11
N PHE A 163 -0.76 23.81 6.85
CA PHE A 163 0.51 24.37 6.37
C PHE A 163 0.30 25.47 5.33
N LYS A 164 0.56 26.72 5.68
CA LYS A 164 0.46 27.88 4.78
C LYS A 164 1.53 27.88 3.66
N ASN A 165 2.61 27.12 3.84
CA ASN A 165 3.72 26.96 2.92
C ASN A 165 3.56 25.74 2.00
N TYR A 166 2.36 25.14 1.92
CA TYR A 166 2.00 24.05 1.03
C TYR A 166 1.12 24.50 -0.12
N GLN A 167 1.43 24.02 -1.33
CA GLN A 167 0.59 24.16 -2.52
C GLN A 167 0.41 22.78 -3.17
N LEU A 168 -0.81 22.43 -3.52
CA LEU A 168 -1.16 21.22 -4.26
C LEU A 168 -1.89 21.61 -5.55
N HIS A 169 -1.36 21.20 -6.69
CA HIS A 169 -1.97 21.40 -7.99
C HIS A 169 -2.31 20.06 -8.62
N TYR A 170 -3.57 19.86 -8.89
CA TYR A 170 -4.07 18.75 -9.73
C TYR A 170 -4.04 19.15 -11.21
N ASN A 171 -4.30 18.18 -12.10
CA ASN A 171 -4.25 18.35 -13.55
C ASN A 171 -2.93 18.96 -14.03
N SER A 172 -1.84 18.58 -13.39
CA SER A 172 -0.52 19.15 -13.56
C SER A 172 0.52 18.08 -13.97
N PRO A 173 0.39 17.50 -15.18
CA PRO A 173 1.31 16.48 -15.67
C PRO A 173 2.70 17.10 -15.90
N VAL A 174 3.67 16.65 -15.11
CA VAL A 174 5.08 17.03 -15.25
C VAL A 174 5.70 16.22 -16.38
N THR A 175 6.30 16.89 -17.34
CA THR A 175 6.97 16.26 -18.49
C THR A 175 8.44 16.61 -18.61
N ALA A 176 8.93 17.53 -17.76
CA ALA A 176 10.35 17.88 -17.67
C ALA A 176 10.71 18.16 -16.21
N CYS A 177 11.81 17.60 -15.77
CA CYS A 177 12.46 17.93 -14.51
C CYS A 177 13.96 17.90 -14.75
N GLN A 178 14.63 19.02 -14.52
CA GLN A 178 16.05 19.15 -14.82
C GLN A 178 16.75 20.06 -13.82
N ARG A 179 18.04 19.85 -13.65
CA ARG A 179 18.85 20.75 -12.85
C ARG A 179 18.89 22.14 -13.49
N LYS A 180 18.79 23.18 -12.68
CA LYS A 180 18.93 24.57 -13.07
C LYS A 180 19.70 25.37 -12.00
N GLY A 181 20.96 25.66 -12.26
CA GLY A 181 21.83 26.27 -11.26
C GLY A 181 22.01 25.33 -10.05
N ASN A 182 21.71 25.83 -8.86
CA ASN A 182 21.78 25.07 -7.61
C ASN A 182 20.45 24.40 -7.21
N GLY A 183 19.50 24.32 -8.11
CA GLY A 183 18.19 23.73 -7.86
C GLY A 183 17.60 23.05 -9.10
N VAL A 184 16.28 23.00 -9.15
CA VAL A 184 15.52 22.32 -10.19
C VAL A 184 14.57 23.27 -10.92
N GLU A 185 14.33 22.97 -12.18
CA GLU A 185 13.23 23.50 -12.97
C GLU A 185 12.31 22.34 -13.39
N VAL A 186 11.02 22.49 -13.10
CA VAL A 186 9.99 21.51 -13.40
C VAL A 186 9.00 22.11 -14.38
N GLY A 187 8.82 21.46 -15.53
CA GLY A 187 7.94 21.87 -16.62
C GLY A 187 6.68 21.01 -16.71
N LEU A 188 5.53 21.67 -16.84
CA LEU A 188 4.27 20.98 -17.18
C LEU A 188 4.18 20.80 -18.70
N LYS A 189 3.30 19.85 -19.11
CA LYS A 189 2.97 19.63 -20.52
C LYS A 189 2.67 20.96 -21.23
N ASN A 190 3.39 21.21 -22.34
CA ASN A 190 3.38 22.43 -23.14
C ASN A 190 4.31 23.56 -22.64
N ASN A 191 5.13 23.35 -21.63
CA ASN A 191 6.13 24.29 -21.10
C ASN A 191 5.65 25.75 -20.89
N SER A 192 4.34 25.97 -20.85
CA SER A 192 3.76 27.28 -20.61
C SER A 192 3.86 27.71 -19.15
N VAL A 193 4.07 26.73 -18.24
CA VAL A 193 4.26 26.96 -16.80
C VAL A 193 5.50 26.20 -16.34
N LEU A 194 6.47 26.96 -15.81
CA LEU A 194 7.67 26.43 -15.21
C LEU A 194 7.66 26.74 -13.71
N PHE A 195 8.03 25.75 -12.90
CA PHE A 195 8.27 25.93 -11.48
C PHE A 195 9.75 25.75 -11.17
N THR A 196 10.24 26.51 -10.20
CA THR A 196 11.61 26.39 -9.73
C THR A 196 11.63 25.99 -8.26
N GLY A 197 12.58 25.13 -7.89
CA GLY A 197 12.75 24.69 -6.51
C GLY A 197 14.20 24.38 -6.16
N GLY A 198 14.47 24.23 -4.87
CA GLY A 198 15.75 23.74 -4.40
C GLY A 198 15.96 22.28 -4.77
N LYS A 199 14.95 21.45 -4.54
CA LYS A 199 14.98 20.00 -4.81
C LYS A 199 13.66 19.52 -5.40
N ALA A 200 13.70 18.37 -6.09
CA ALA A 200 12.50 17.64 -6.55
C ALA A 200 12.51 16.21 -6.02
N VAL A 201 11.34 15.72 -5.58
CA VAL A 201 11.10 14.30 -5.29
C VAL A 201 10.03 13.78 -6.25
N ILE A 202 10.38 12.75 -7.03
CA ILE A 202 9.52 12.15 -8.04
C ILE A 202 8.98 10.83 -7.52
N CYS A 203 7.66 10.79 -7.26
CA CYS A 203 6.89 9.64 -6.80
C CYS A 203 5.81 9.29 -7.83
N ASN A 204 6.25 8.90 -9.01
CA ASN A 204 5.42 8.78 -10.21
C ASN A 204 4.50 7.54 -10.26
N GLY A 205 4.52 6.67 -9.21
CA GLY A 205 3.75 5.42 -9.22
C GLY A 205 4.13 4.55 -10.41
N TYR A 206 3.14 4.17 -11.25
CA TYR A 206 3.37 3.39 -12.47
C TYR A 206 3.45 4.25 -13.74
N GLU A 207 3.65 5.56 -13.62
CA GLU A 207 3.86 6.45 -14.77
C GLU A 207 5.33 6.49 -15.15
N PHE A 208 5.73 5.66 -16.12
CA PHE A 208 7.14 5.51 -16.51
C PHE A 208 7.50 6.19 -17.82
N LYS A 209 6.53 6.83 -18.50
CA LYS A 209 6.70 7.36 -19.86
C LYS A 209 6.89 8.87 -19.92
N LEU A 210 6.45 9.61 -18.88
CA LEU A 210 6.48 11.08 -18.88
C LEU A 210 7.83 11.65 -18.46
N LEU A 211 8.51 11.04 -17.47
CA LEU A 211 9.78 11.48 -16.93
C LEU A 211 10.78 10.32 -16.95
N TYR A 212 11.97 10.56 -17.48
CA TYR A 212 13.10 9.61 -17.48
C TYR A 212 12.75 8.19 -18.01
N PRO A 213 12.05 8.05 -19.15
CA PRO A 213 11.62 6.74 -19.64
C PRO A 213 12.78 5.76 -19.86
N GLU A 214 13.95 6.24 -20.29
CA GLU A 214 15.14 5.41 -20.47
C GLU A 214 15.64 4.84 -19.14
N LEU A 215 15.65 5.65 -18.08
CA LEU A 215 16.04 5.21 -16.74
C LEU A 215 15.11 4.11 -16.22
N PHE A 216 13.81 4.26 -16.44
CA PHE A 216 12.85 3.24 -16.00
C PHE A 216 12.92 1.98 -16.84
N SER A 217 13.17 2.08 -18.15
CA SER A 217 13.30 0.91 -19.02
C SER A 217 14.44 -0.04 -18.60
N GLU A 218 15.48 0.49 -17.96
CA GLU A 218 16.66 -0.24 -17.47
C GLU A 218 16.57 -0.56 -15.97
N SER A 219 15.51 -0.16 -15.29
CA SER A 219 15.41 -0.20 -13.82
C SER A 219 15.23 -1.59 -13.22
N GLY A 220 14.78 -2.57 -13.99
CA GLY A 220 14.37 -3.89 -13.49
C GLY A 220 13.03 -3.87 -12.73
N ILE A 221 12.28 -2.77 -12.79
CA ILE A 221 10.94 -2.67 -12.20
C ILE A 221 10.00 -3.66 -12.90
N VAL A 222 9.19 -4.34 -12.11
CA VAL A 222 8.05 -5.11 -12.57
C VAL A 222 6.76 -4.47 -12.05
N VAL A 223 5.69 -4.57 -12.81
CA VAL A 223 4.37 -4.09 -12.38
C VAL A 223 3.48 -5.29 -12.12
N SER A 224 2.87 -5.32 -10.95
CA SER A 224 1.83 -6.28 -10.60
C SER A 224 0.47 -5.69 -10.91
N LYS A 225 -0.33 -6.38 -11.73
CA LYS A 225 -1.75 -6.12 -11.87
C LYS A 225 -2.50 -6.99 -10.89
N LEU A 226 -3.27 -6.36 -10.01
CA LEU A 226 -4.08 -7.02 -9.00
C LEU A 226 -5.55 -6.89 -9.36
N GLN A 227 -6.29 -7.98 -9.28
CA GLN A 227 -7.75 -7.94 -9.35
C GLN A 227 -8.34 -7.92 -7.94
N MET A 228 -9.31 -7.08 -7.74
CA MET A 228 -10.01 -6.88 -6.48
C MET A 228 -11.51 -6.74 -6.70
N MET A 229 -12.30 -7.03 -5.69
CA MET A 229 -13.75 -6.97 -5.74
C MET A 229 -14.32 -6.32 -4.48
N ARG A 230 -15.52 -5.78 -4.63
CA ARG A 230 -16.32 -5.23 -3.53
C ARG A 230 -17.73 -5.75 -3.65
N THR A 231 -18.27 -6.23 -2.53
CA THR A 231 -19.68 -6.65 -2.45
C THR A 231 -20.62 -5.45 -2.37
N VAL A 232 -21.91 -5.67 -2.55
CA VAL A 232 -22.94 -4.74 -2.07
C VAL A 232 -22.81 -4.57 -0.54
N PRO A 233 -23.32 -3.46 0.06
CA PRO A 233 -23.35 -3.32 1.52
C PRO A 233 -24.04 -4.50 2.21
N MET A 234 -23.41 -5.06 3.24
CA MET A 234 -23.87 -6.22 4.01
C MET A 234 -23.89 -5.87 5.51
N ALA A 235 -24.90 -5.14 5.95
CA ALA A 235 -24.99 -4.63 7.33
C ALA A 235 -25.03 -5.74 8.40
N ASP A 236 -25.55 -6.92 8.04
CA ASP A 236 -25.65 -8.07 8.93
C ASP A 236 -24.35 -8.87 9.07
N VAL A 237 -23.37 -8.63 8.18
CA VAL A 237 -22.05 -9.26 8.23
C VAL A 237 -21.10 -8.40 9.07
N LYS A 238 -20.37 -9.04 9.98
CA LYS A 238 -19.36 -8.36 10.82
C LYS A 238 -17.97 -8.96 10.56
N LEU A 239 -17.13 -8.16 9.94
CA LEU A 239 -15.72 -8.45 9.68
C LEU A 239 -14.87 -7.25 10.12
N SER A 240 -14.62 -7.14 11.44
CA SER A 240 -13.84 -6.03 11.99
C SER A 240 -12.35 -6.18 11.67
N GLY A 241 -11.72 -5.09 11.27
CA GLY A 241 -10.27 -5.04 11.04
C GLY A 241 -9.84 -5.60 9.68
N ASN A 242 -8.57 -5.91 9.63
CA ASN A 242 -7.93 -6.50 8.44
C ASN A 242 -7.88 -8.02 8.63
N ILE A 243 -8.49 -8.77 7.74
CA ILE A 243 -8.52 -10.22 7.82
C ILE A 243 -7.63 -10.79 6.72
N LEU A 244 -6.56 -11.45 7.13
CA LEU A 244 -5.57 -12.08 6.28
C LEU A 244 -5.67 -13.60 6.50
N THR A 245 -5.53 -14.37 5.44
CA THR A 245 -5.84 -15.80 5.47
C THR A 245 -4.66 -16.68 5.06
N GLY A 246 -4.82 -17.99 5.04
CA GLY A 246 -3.76 -18.96 4.91
C GLY A 246 -2.72 -18.70 3.80
N LEU A 247 -3.16 -18.40 2.58
CA LEU A 247 -2.21 -18.06 1.50
C LEU A 247 -1.39 -16.80 1.78
N THR A 248 -1.90 -15.88 2.62
CA THR A 248 -1.14 -14.70 3.05
C THR A 248 0.02 -15.09 3.96
N THR A 249 -0.19 -16.04 4.88
CA THR A 249 0.87 -16.55 5.77
C THR A 249 1.97 -17.28 4.99
N ARG A 250 1.63 -17.83 3.82
CA ARG A 250 2.54 -18.53 2.91
C ARG A 250 3.26 -17.61 1.90
N ARG A 251 3.07 -16.28 2.01
CA ARG A 251 3.54 -15.30 1.02
C ARG A 251 4.23 -14.08 1.61
N TYR A 252 3.79 -13.58 2.78
CA TYR A 252 4.29 -12.32 3.31
C TYR A 252 5.73 -12.44 3.81
N GLU A 253 6.50 -11.38 3.58
CA GLU A 253 7.93 -11.27 3.89
C GLU A 253 8.24 -11.58 5.35
N SER A 254 7.39 -11.14 6.27
CA SER A 254 7.57 -11.40 7.71
C SER A 254 7.58 -12.90 8.03
N PHE A 255 6.70 -13.68 7.40
CA PHE A 255 6.70 -15.13 7.58
C PHE A 255 7.92 -15.78 6.93
N GLU A 256 8.26 -15.36 5.70
CA GLU A 256 9.44 -15.88 5.00
C GLU A 256 10.73 -15.60 5.77
N HIS A 257 10.85 -14.41 6.36
CA HIS A 257 12.05 -13.96 7.03
C HIS A 257 12.17 -14.45 8.48
N TYR A 258 11.05 -14.48 9.21
CA TYR A 258 11.06 -14.70 10.66
C TYR A 258 10.62 -16.11 11.09
N CYS A 259 10.04 -16.90 10.18
CA CYS A 259 9.56 -18.24 10.51
C CYS A 259 10.51 -19.30 9.99
N PRO A 260 11.26 -20.00 10.87
CA PRO A 260 12.23 -21.04 10.45
C PRO A 260 11.60 -22.17 9.61
N SER A 261 10.32 -22.47 9.87
CA SER A 261 9.61 -23.53 9.15
C SER A 261 9.15 -23.12 7.74
N PHE A 262 9.18 -21.83 7.38
CA PHE A 262 8.60 -21.33 6.13
C PHE A 262 9.08 -22.07 4.88
N GLN A 263 10.39 -22.32 4.79
CA GLN A 263 10.97 -22.99 3.61
C GLN A 263 10.63 -24.50 3.55
N SER A 264 10.15 -25.09 4.64
CA SER A 264 9.84 -26.52 4.73
C SER A 264 8.35 -26.84 4.50
N ILE A 265 7.46 -25.85 4.59
CA ILE A 265 6.02 -26.05 4.37
C ILE A 265 5.74 -26.34 2.90
N LYS A 266 4.77 -27.20 2.67
CA LYS A 266 4.33 -27.56 1.32
C LYS A 266 3.08 -26.79 0.95
N THR A 267 2.99 -26.38 -0.30
CA THR A 267 1.72 -25.82 -0.83
C THR A 267 0.70 -26.98 -0.93
N PRO A 268 -0.44 -26.90 -0.23
CA PRO A 268 -1.53 -27.87 -0.42
C PRO A 268 -2.03 -27.88 -1.86
N GLU A 269 -2.46 -29.05 -2.36
CA GLU A 269 -2.90 -29.23 -3.74
C GLU A 269 -3.99 -28.21 -4.16
N HIS A 270 -4.93 -27.93 -3.27
CA HIS A 270 -6.01 -26.96 -3.54
C HIS A 270 -5.53 -25.51 -3.64
N TYR A 271 -4.29 -25.20 -3.26
CA TYR A 271 -3.68 -23.87 -3.39
C TYR A 271 -2.78 -23.73 -4.64
N GLU A 272 -2.46 -24.80 -5.35
CA GLU A 272 -1.52 -24.74 -6.48
C GLU A 272 -1.97 -23.79 -7.58
N GLU A 273 -3.26 -23.86 -8.00
CA GLU A 273 -3.79 -22.98 -9.02
C GLU A 273 -3.89 -21.52 -8.51
N LEU A 274 -4.25 -21.32 -7.24
CA LEU A 274 -4.29 -19.99 -6.62
C LEU A 274 -2.89 -19.35 -6.58
N LYS A 275 -1.88 -20.12 -6.20
CA LYS A 275 -0.49 -19.69 -6.15
C LYS A 275 0.04 -19.27 -7.51
N LYS A 276 -0.33 -19.98 -8.58
CA LYS A 276 0.04 -19.65 -9.97
C LYS A 276 -0.41 -18.24 -10.37
N TRP A 277 -1.59 -17.82 -9.92
CA TRP A 277 -2.15 -16.49 -10.17
C TRP A 277 -1.86 -15.48 -9.06
N GLY A 278 -0.98 -15.85 -8.12
CA GLY A 278 -0.62 -15.01 -6.98
C GLY A 278 -1.80 -14.63 -6.09
N ILE A 279 -2.85 -15.47 -6.08
CA ILE A 279 -4.05 -15.23 -5.29
C ILE A 279 -3.76 -15.47 -3.81
N HIS A 280 -4.10 -14.51 -2.97
CA HIS A 280 -4.25 -14.68 -1.54
C HIS A 280 -5.44 -13.87 -1.05
N ILE A 281 -6.34 -14.51 -0.32
CA ILE A 281 -7.59 -13.86 0.05
C ILE A 281 -7.44 -13.06 1.34
N LEU A 282 -7.78 -11.79 1.22
CA LEU A 282 -7.93 -10.86 2.32
C LEU A 282 -9.35 -10.30 2.30
N PHE A 283 -9.82 -9.90 3.47
CA PHE A 283 -11.10 -9.20 3.60
C PHE A 283 -10.92 -7.92 4.40
N LYS A 284 -11.66 -6.90 3.99
CA LYS A 284 -11.85 -5.69 4.77
C LYS A 284 -13.28 -5.20 4.60
N GLN A 285 -13.99 -4.99 5.70
CA GLN A 285 -15.29 -4.33 5.65
C GLN A 285 -15.08 -2.82 5.58
N ALA A 286 -15.62 -2.20 4.54
CA ALA A 286 -15.58 -0.76 4.33
C ALA A 286 -16.60 -0.02 5.22
N ALA A 287 -16.51 1.30 5.28
CA ALA A 287 -17.37 2.14 6.12
C ALA A 287 -18.86 2.07 5.74
N ASP A 288 -19.17 1.74 4.48
CA ASP A 288 -20.53 1.53 3.96
C ASP A 288 -21.06 0.10 4.18
N ASN A 289 -20.34 -0.72 4.93
CA ASN A 289 -20.58 -2.14 5.15
C ASN A 289 -20.39 -3.04 3.91
N SER A 290 -19.90 -2.55 2.79
CA SER A 290 -19.43 -3.41 1.72
C SER A 290 -18.14 -4.13 2.13
N ILE A 291 -17.87 -5.29 1.53
CA ILE A 291 -16.69 -6.08 1.86
C ILE A 291 -15.76 -6.09 0.65
N ILE A 292 -14.53 -5.66 0.85
CA ILE A 292 -13.47 -5.75 -0.15
C ILE A 292 -12.85 -7.14 -0.03
N ILE A 293 -12.71 -7.83 -1.17
CA ILE A 293 -12.16 -9.18 -1.30
C ILE A 293 -11.05 -9.14 -2.36
N GLY A 294 -9.98 -9.80 -2.15
CA GLY A 294 -8.89 -9.96 -3.11
C GLY A 294 -7.64 -10.47 -2.40
N ASP A 295 -6.55 -10.47 -3.08
CA ASP A 295 -6.27 -10.05 -4.44
C ASP A 295 -5.52 -11.14 -5.22
N SER A 296 -5.29 -10.88 -6.49
CA SER A 296 -4.46 -11.69 -7.39
C SER A 296 -3.25 -10.89 -7.86
N HIS A 297 -2.25 -11.56 -8.46
CA HIS A 297 -1.06 -10.90 -8.98
C HIS A 297 -0.63 -11.48 -10.32
N VAL A 298 -0.69 -10.66 -11.37
CA VAL A 298 -0.13 -10.94 -12.68
C VAL A 298 0.97 -9.91 -12.96
N TYR A 299 2.11 -10.34 -13.44
CA TYR A 299 3.30 -9.49 -13.53
C TYR A 299 3.73 -9.26 -14.98
N ALA A 300 4.20 -8.03 -15.27
CA ALA A 300 4.98 -7.72 -16.44
C ALA A 300 6.17 -6.81 -16.05
N ASP A 301 7.25 -6.86 -16.81
CA ASP A 301 8.32 -5.87 -16.64
C ASP A 301 7.87 -4.48 -17.13
N VAL A 302 8.62 -3.46 -16.75
CA VAL A 302 8.25 -2.06 -17.05
C VAL A 302 8.12 -1.77 -18.54
N ASN A 303 8.85 -2.49 -19.40
CA ASN A 303 8.81 -2.29 -20.86
C ASN A 303 7.58 -2.96 -21.50
N HIS A 304 7.01 -3.97 -20.83
CA HIS A 304 5.84 -4.74 -21.26
C HIS A 304 4.62 -4.46 -20.36
N PHE A 305 4.63 -3.36 -19.63
CA PHE A 305 3.53 -2.99 -18.74
C PHE A 305 2.17 -2.93 -19.43
N ASP A 306 2.14 -2.44 -20.68
CA ASP A 306 0.90 -2.34 -21.47
C ASP A 306 0.28 -3.73 -21.77
N ASP A 307 1.07 -4.81 -21.75
CA ASP A 307 0.59 -6.18 -21.99
C ASP A 307 -0.32 -6.70 -20.85
N LEU A 308 -0.26 -6.07 -19.68
CA LEU A 308 -1.19 -6.39 -18.58
C LEU A 308 -2.64 -6.03 -18.92
N GLY A 309 -2.86 -5.16 -19.89
CA GLY A 309 -4.18 -4.77 -20.36
C GLY A 309 -5.06 -4.09 -19.31
N PHE A 310 -6.27 -3.73 -19.68
CA PHE A 310 -7.27 -3.10 -18.80
C PHE A 310 -8.36 -4.07 -18.35
N ASP A 311 -8.54 -5.19 -19.03
CA ASP A 311 -9.56 -6.20 -18.79
C ASP A 311 -9.31 -6.98 -17.50
N LEU A 312 -10.37 -7.53 -16.94
CA LEU A 312 -10.34 -8.39 -15.75
C LEU A 312 -10.62 -9.83 -16.16
N SER A 313 -9.75 -10.75 -15.76
CA SER A 313 -9.95 -12.19 -16.01
C SER A 313 -11.09 -12.74 -15.16
N HIS A 314 -12.12 -13.26 -15.81
CA HIS A 314 -13.20 -13.99 -15.13
C HIS A 314 -12.68 -15.22 -14.40
N HIS A 315 -11.72 -15.95 -14.99
CA HIS A 315 -11.13 -17.13 -14.34
C HIS A 315 -10.48 -16.78 -13.01
N ILE A 316 -9.67 -15.73 -12.96
CA ILE A 316 -9.04 -15.26 -11.71
C ILE A 316 -10.11 -14.83 -10.69
N ASN A 317 -11.14 -14.11 -11.13
CA ASN A 317 -12.23 -13.70 -10.24
C ASN A 317 -12.99 -14.90 -9.65
N GLU A 318 -13.28 -15.94 -10.45
CA GLU A 318 -13.92 -17.15 -9.97
C GLU A 318 -13.05 -17.89 -8.96
N LEU A 319 -11.75 -18.06 -9.22
CA LEU A 319 -10.83 -18.66 -8.25
C LEU A 319 -10.81 -17.90 -6.92
N MET A 320 -10.79 -16.57 -6.96
CA MET A 320 -10.85 -15.75 -5.75
C MET A 320 -12.17 -15.91 -5.00
N LEU A 321 -13.30 -15.96 -5.71
CA LEU A 321 -14.64 -16.13 -5.10
C LEU A 321 -14.81 -17.53 -4.52
N GLU A 322 -14.31 -18.57 -5.18
CA GLU A 322 -14.34 -19.94 -4.68
C GLU A 322 -13.55 -20.06 -3.37
N GLU A 323 -12.34 -19.50 -3.33
CA GLU A 323 -11.55 -19.50 -2.09
C GLU A 323 -12.19 -18.63 -1.01
N ALA A 324 -12.68 -17.43 -1.35
CA ALA A 324 -13.40 -16.60 -0.40
C ALA A 324 -14.63 -17.32 0.19
N ALA A 325 -15.40 -18.01 -0.65
CA ALA A 325 -16.55 -18.80 -0.20
C ALA A 325 -16.16 -19.98 0.71
N ARG A 326 -14.94 -20.51 0.59
CA ARG A 326 -14.41 -21.53 1.50
C ARG A 326 -14.15 -20.96 2.91
N ILE A 327 -13.81 -19.68 2.99
CA ILE A 327 -13.39 -18.99 4.22
C ILE A 327 -14.58 -18.41 5.00
N VAL A 328 -15.52 -17.77 4.32
CA VAL A 328 -16.60 -16.99 4.96
C VAL A 328 -18.00 -17.57 4.73
N ASP A 329 -18.91 -17.25 5.67
CA ASP A 329 -20.32 -17.71 5.67
C ASP A 329 -21.28 -16.58 5.28
N PHE A 330 -20.99 -15.91 4.14
CA PHE A 330 -21.91 -15.00 3.46
C PHE A 330 -21.73 -15.14 1.96
N ASP A 331 -22.71 -14.65 1.19
CA ASP A 331 -22.67 -14.73 -0.26
C ASP A 331 -21.66 -13.74 -0.87
N VAL A 332 -20.45 -14.23 -1.13
CA VAL A 332 -19.34 -13.45 -1.73
C VAL A 332 -19.61 -13.04 -3.17
N ARG A 333 -20.63 -13.65 -3.83
CA ARG A 333 -20.99 -13.36 -5.23
C ARG A 333 -21.90 -12.13 -5.39
N LYS A 334 -22.39 -11.56 -4.29
CA LYS A 334 -23.14 -10.29 -4.30
C LYS A 334 -22.23 -9.12 -4.56
N LEU A 335 -21.57 -9.11 -5.71
CA LEU A 335 -20.61 -8.07 -6.09
C LEU A 335 -21.31 -6.79 -6.55
N GLN A 336 -20.79 -5.66 -6.11
CA GLN A 336 -21.13 -4.32 -6.59
C GLN A 336 -20.16 -3.86 -7.68
N THR A 337 -18.86 -4.14 -7.50
CA THR A 337 -17.82 -3.71 -8.44
C THR A 337 -16.58 -4.59 -8.36
N THR A 338 -15.84 -4.59 -9.46
CA THR A 338 -14.51 -5.19 -9.58
C THR A 338 -13.57 -4.19 -10.25
N TRP A 339 -12.29 -4.22 -9.89
CA TRP A 339 -11.29 -3.33 -10.47
C TRP A 339 -9.90 -3.95 -10.49
N ALA A 340 -8.98 -3.33 -11.22
CA ALA A 340 -7.56 -3.65 -11.15
C ALA A 340 -6.76 -2.51 -10.51
N GLY A 341 -5.79 -2.87 -9.67
CA GLY A 341 -4.69 -2.02 -9.23
C GLY A 341 -3.41 -2.36 -9.98
N PHE A 342 -2.50 -1.40 -10.10
CA PHE A 342 -1.18 -1.59 -10.71
C PHE A 342 -0.12 -1.13 -9.73
N TYR A 343 0.69 -2.08 -9.23
CA TYR A 343 1.70 -1.82 -8.22
C TYR A 343 3.09 -2.04 -8.80
N PRO A 344 3.86 -0.98 -9.07
CA PRO A 344 5.25 -1.14 -9.42
C PRO A 344 6.04 -1.63 -8.21
N GLN A 345 6.92 -2.59 -8.45
CA GLN A 345 7.78 -3.20 -7.45
C GLN A 345 9.09 -3.66 -8.10
N HIS A 346 10.05 -4.07 -7.30
CA HIS A 346 11.29 -4.63 -7.81
C HIS A 346 11.53 -6.01 -7.20
N PRO A 347 12.08 -6.99 -7.96
CA PRO A 347 12.25 -8.35 -7.48
C PRO A 347 13.16 -8.50 -6.24
N THR A 348 14.10 -7.58 -6.05
CA THR A 348 15.12 -7.67 -4.99
C THR A 348 15.28 -6.39 -4.16
N LYS A 349 14.49 -5.35 -4.44
CA LYS A 349 14.53 -4.07 -3.70
C LYS A 349 13.16 -3.76 -3.18
N HIS A 350 13.05 -3.32 -1.95
CA HIS A 350 11.79 -2.91 -1.36
C HIS A 350 11.24 -1.60 -1.93
N ILE A 351 12.11 -0.76 -2.46
CA ILE A 351 11.81 0.49 -3.18
C ILE A 351 12.91 0.76 -4.19
N VAL A 352 12.57 1.40 -5.30
CA VAL A 352 13.57 1.87 -6.28
C VAL A 352 13.84 3.34 -6.05
N THR A 353 15.11 3.66 -5.88
CA THR A 353 15.61 5.02 -5.62
C THR A 353 16.67 5.40 -6.62
N TYR A 354 16.57 6.63 -7.12
CA TYR A 354 17.64 7.28 -7.89
C TYR A 354 17.83 8.70 -7.35
N ASP A 355 19.05 9.11 -7.24
CA ASP A 355 19.44 10.48 -6.93
C ASP A 355 20.22 11.00 -8.13
N LEU A 356 19.55 11.85 -8.91
CA LEU A 356 20.10 12.48 -10.11
C LEU A 356 20.59 13.88 -9.74
N ASP A 357 21.89 14.09 -9.82
CA ASP A 357 22.51 15.25 -9.21
C ASP A 357 22.09 15.37 -7.71
N ASP A 358 22.47 16.40 -7.03
CA ASP A 358 22.11 16.58 -5.61
C ASP A 358 20.70 17.16 -5.40
N CYS A 359 19.88 17.25 -6.43
CA CYS A 359 18.63 17.99 -6.38
C CYS A 359 17.40 17.27 -6.96
N ILE A 360 17.56 16.13 -7.64
CA ILE A 360 16.45 15.35 -8.21
C ILE A 360 16.48 13.94 -7.62
N HIS A 361 15.44 13.58 -6.89
CA HIS A 361 15.32 12.34 -6.16
C HIS A 361 14.11 11.56 -6.65
N ILE A 362 14.32 10.35 -7.19
CA ILE A 362 13.22 9.47 -7.60
C ILE A 362 12.99 8.43 -6.50
N ARG A 363 11.74 8.26 -6.09
CA ARG A 363 11.29 7.30 -5.09
C ARG A 363 10.05 6.61 -5.63
N THR A 364 10.18 5.35 -6.06
CA THR A 364 9.11 4.63 -6.75
C THR A 364 9.19 3.13 -6.51
N ALA A 365 8.23 2.37 -7.03
CA ALA A 365 8.21 0.90 -6.97
C ALA A 365 8.28 0.32 -5.53
N ILE A 366 7.56 0.95 -4.59
CA ILE A 366 7.41 0.48 -3.19
C ILE A 366 6.52 -0.77 -3.07
N GLY A 367 5.87 -1.18 -4.16
CA GLY A 367 5.00 -2.36 -4.19
C GLY A 367 3.78 -2.24 -3.29
N GLY A 368 3.36 -3.37 -2.71
CA GLY A 368 2.24 -3.45 -1.77
C GLY A 368 2.47 -2.77 -0.41
N LYS A 369 3.71 -2.37 -0.11
CA LYS A 369 4.09 -1.75 1.18
C LYS A 369 3.62 -0.30 1.32
N GLY A 370 3.22 0.34 0.21
CA GLY A 370 2.99 1.78 0.15
C GLY A 370 2.05 2.33 1.22
N MET A 371 0.91 1.69 1.45
CA MET A 371 -0.07 2.15 2.44
C MET A 371 0.50 2.07 3.87
N THR A 372 1.22 1.02 4.20
CA THR A 372 1.79 0.80 5.53
C THR A 372 3.04 1.64 5.78
N ALA A 373 4.02 1.59 4.87
CA ALA A 373 5.37 2.07 5.14
C ALA A 373 5.67 3.48 4.59
N SER A 374 4.88 4.02 3.65
CA SER A 374 5.21 5.31 3.03
C SER A 374 5.38 6.45 4.04
N ALA A 375 4.59 6.46 5.12
CA ALA A 375 4.66 7.54 6.11
C ALA A 375 5.99 7.52 6.88
N GLY A 376 6.41 6.35 7.36
CA GLY A 376 7.69 6.21 8.07
C GLY A 376 8.90 6.37 7.14
N TYR A 377 8.86 5.70 5.98
CA TYR A 377 9.94 5.80 4.99
C TYR A 377 10.19 7.25 4.53
N ALA A 378 9.12 8.00 4.24
CA ALA A 378 9.25 9.38 3.77
C ALA A 378 9.89 10.31 4.82
N ALA A 379 9.72 10.02 6.11
CA ALA A 379 10.38 10.78 7.19
C ALA A 379 11.90 10.68 7.07
N GLU A 380 12.42 9.47 6.93
CA GLU A 380 13.85 9.24 6.76
C GLU A 380 14.36 9.75 5.41
N SER A 381 13.62 9.48 4.32
CA SER A 381 13.96 9.96 2.98
C SER A 381 14.11 11.48 2.93
N ILE A 382 13.19 12.25 3.51
CA ILE A 382 13.26 13.72 3.55
C ILE A 382 14.43 14.19 4.41
N LYS A 383 14.69 13.54 5.54
CA LYS A 383 15.88 13.85 6.35
C LYS A 383 17.16 13.70 5.55
N ASN A 384 17.31 12.61 4.80
CA ASN A 384 18.49 12.34 3.97
C ASN A 384 18.60 13.29 2.77
N ILE A 385 17.47 13.68 2.17
CA ILE A 385 17.44 14.63 1.05
C ILE A 385 17.89 16.02 1.48
N PHE A 386 17.62 16.44 2.71
CA PHE A 386 17.94 17.79 3.20
C PHE A 386 19.13 17.84 4.19
N SER A 387 19.83 16.72 4.40
CA SER A 387 21.06 16.65 5.20
C SER A 387 22.32 17.28 4.49
#